data_2391ef0d49cb64e73dc5bd07155b1872
#
_entry.id   2391ef0d49cb64e73dc5bd07155b1872
#
_cell.length_a   1.000
_cell.length_b   1.000
_cell.length_c   1.000
_cell.angle_alpha   90.00
_cell.angle_beta   90.00
_cell.angle_gamma   90.00
#
_symmetry.space_group_name_H-M   'P 1'
#
loop_
_entity.id
_entity.type
_entity.pdbx_description
1 polymer ?
#
loop_
_entity_poly.entity_id
_entity_poly.type
_entity_poly.pdbx_seq_one_letter_code
_entity_poly.pdbx_strand_id
1 'polypeptide(L)'
;MGKTVPSYRIVLESEIRDWNGFRKALDSRGQEVFDTLMTACRMHASAGRMTVRPVPFEAMLMCMLLEQEKTLTLLEEKLQKLSPSVQT
;
A
#
# COMPACT_ATOMS: atom_id res chain seq x y z
N MET A 1 -19.26 6.25 30.47
CA MET A 1 -18.42 5.32 29.78
C MET A 1 -18.26 5.67 28.31
N GLY A 2 -17.09 5.85 27.88
CA GLY A 2 -16.86 6.28 26.53
C GLY A 2 -17.09 5.19 25.54
N LYS A 3 -17.32 5.59 24.31
CA LYS A 3 -17.39 4.66 23.21
C LYS A 3 -16.03 4.15 22.86
N THR A 4 -15.99 2.90 22.47
CA THR A 4 -14.76 2.32 21.94
C THR A 4 -14.67 2.67 20.46
N VAL A 5 -13.60 3.35 20.08
CA VAL A 5 -13.36 3.68 18.69
C VAL A 5 -12.46 2.61 18.11
N PRO A 6 -12.84 1.99 16.98
CA PRO A 6 -11.98 0.97 16.38
C PRO A 6 -10.62 1.54 16.06
N SER A 7 -9.58 0.76 16.28
CA SER A 7 -8.25 1.17 15.91
C SER A 7 -8.15 1.24 14.39
N TYR A 8 -7.18 2.02 13.91
CA TYR A 8 -6.97 2.12 12.47
C TYR A 8 -6.71 0.74 11.85
N ARG A 9 -6.00 -0.14 12.56
CA ARG A 9 -5.71 -1.46 12.02
C ARG A 9 -6.97 -2.28 11.79
N ILE A 10 -7.95 -2.17 12.68
CA ILE A 10 -9.23 -2.85 12.49
C ILE A 10 -9.96 -2.29 11.28
N VAL A 11 -9.98 -0.97 11.14
CA VAL A 11 -10.62 -0.32 10.01
C VAL A 11 -9.91 -0.72 8.71
N LEU A 12 -8.58 -0.73 8.73
CA LEU A 12 -7.78 -1.12 7.58
C LEU A 12 -8.10 -2.55 7.13
N GLU A 13 -8.13 -3.48 8.08
CA GLU A 13 -8.40 -4.87 7.71
C GLU A 13 -9.82 -5.05 7.19
N SER A 14 -10.77 -4.29 7.71
CA SER A 14 -12.12 -4.31 7.21
C SER A 14 -12.17 -3.83 5.76
N GLU A 15 -11.45 -2.75 5.47
CA GLU A 15 -11.40 -2.22 4.10
C GLU A 15 -10.77 -3.24 3.15
N ILE A 16 -9.69 -3.87 3.58
CA ILE A 16 -9.03 -4.87 2.75
C ILE A 16 -9.98 -6.03 2.44
N ARG A 17 -10.74 -6.47 3.42
CA ARG A 17 -11.72 -7.53 3.19
C ARG A 17 -12.78 -7.12 2.18
N ASP A 18 -13.18 -5.86 2.21
CA ASP A 18 -14.20 -5.38 1.28
C ASP A 18 -13.71 -5.44 -0.16
N TRP A 19 -12.40 -5.47 -0.39
CA TRP A 19 -11.84 -5.56 -1.73
C TRP A 19 -11.60 -6.99 -2.18
N ASN A 20 -12.03 -7.98 -1.39
CA ASN A 20 -11.75 -9.37 -1.72
C ASN A 20 -12.41 -9.81 -3.03
N GLY A 21 -13.60 -9.28 -3.33
CA GLY A 21 -14.24 -9.60 -4.61
C GLY A 21 -13.42 -9.13 -5.80
N PHE A 22 -12.85 -7.94 -5.68
CA PHE A 22 -11.95 -7.42 -6.70
C PHE A 22 -10.73 -8.32 -6.86
N ARG A 23 -10.13 -8.72 -5.74
CA ARG A 23 -8.96 -9.60 -5.76
C ARG A 23 -9.26 -10.90 -6.47
N LYS A 24 -10.42 -11.50 -6.16
CA LYS A 24 -10.79 -12.78 -6.75
C LYS A 24 -10.98 -12.70 -8.26
N ALA A 25 -11.31 -11.54 -8.77
CA ALA A 25 -11.50 -11.35 -10.21
C ALA A 25 -10.19 -11.20 -10.97
N LEU A 26 -9.08 -11.04 -10.27
CA LEU A 26 -7.76 -10.91 -10.91
C LEU A 26 -7.18 -12.27 -11.23
N ASP A 27 -6.28 -12.31 -12.23
CA ASP A 27 -5.50 -13.52 -12.47
C ASP A 27 -4.48 -13.71 -11.34
N SER A 28 -3.74 -14.82 -11.37
CA SER A 28 -2.86 -15.13 -10.26
C SER A 28 -1.74 -14.11 -10.10
N ARG A 29 -1.22 -13.56 -11.19
CA ARG A 29 -0.22 -12.49 -11.10
C ARG A 29 -0.81 -11.23 -10.46
N GLY A 30 -2.02 -10.88 -10.88
CA GLY A 30 -2.70 -9.73 -10.31
C GLY A 30 -2.97 -9.90 -8.83
N GLN A 31 -3.32 -11.12 -8.41
CA GLN A 31 -3.54 -11.38 -6.99
C GLN A 31 -2.27 -11.21 -6.18
N GLU A 32 -1.13 -11.67 -6.70
CA GLU A 32 0.15 -11.48 -6.03
C GLU A 32 0.48 -10.00 -5.86
N VAL A 33 0.26 -9.23 -6.93
CA VAL A 33 0.52 -7.78 -6.88
C VAL A 33 -0.42 -7.11 -5.88
N PHE A 34 -1.69 -7.49 -5.92
CA PHE A 34 -2.65 -6.94 -4.97
C PHE A 34 -2.24 -7.22 -3.53
N ASP A 35 -1.81 -8.46 -3.25
CA ASP A 35 -1.38 -8.82 -1.91
C ASP A 35 -0.17 -8.02 -1.47
N THR A 36 0.74 -7.74 -2.39
CA THR A 36 1.89 -6.88 -2.11
C THR A 36 1.45 -5.47 -1.74
N LEU A 37 0.46 -4.92 -2.45
CA LEU A 37 -0.06 -3.60 -2.12
C LEU A 37 -0.72 -3.57 -0.75
N MET A 38 -1.47 -4.63 -0.41
CA MET A 38 -2.09 -4.69 0.90
C MET A 38 -1.06 -4.83 2.01
N THR A 39 0.02 -5.56 1.75
CA THR A 39 1.13 -5.64 2.69
C THR A 39 1.74 -4.27 2.93
N ALA A 40 1.89 -3.47 1.87
CA ALA A 40 2.41 -2.11 2.02
C ALA A 40 1.50 -1.27 2.92
N CYS A 41 0.18 -1.42 2.77
CA CYS A 41 -0.75 -0.71 3.64
C CYS A 41 -0.57 -1.10 5.09
N ARG A 42 -0.37 -2.38 5.35
CA ARG A 42 -0.17 -2.87 6.71
C ARG A 42 1.15 -2.41 7.29
N MET A 43 2.20 -2.40 6.48
CA MET A 43 3.51 -1.93 6.91
C MET A 43 3.49 -0.47 7.32
N HIS A 44 2.71 0.34 6.63
CA HIS A 44 2.65 1.77 6.91
C HIS A 44 1.43 2.16 7.72
N ALA A 45 0.85 1.20 8.46
CA ALA A 45 -0.37 1.46 9.20
C ALA A 45 -0.20 2.58 10.23
N SER A 46 0.98 2.70 10.84
CA SER A 46 1.22 3.78 11.81
C SER A 46 1.11 5.15 11.16
N ALA A 47 1.67 5.30 9.97
CA ALA A 47 1.57 6.57 9.24
C ALA A 47 0.13 6.83 8.81
N GLY A 48 -0.59 5.80 8.34
CA GLY A 48 -1.98 5.94 7.97
C GLY A 48 -2.83 6.39 9.13
N ARG A 49 -2.52 5.91 10.32
CA ARG A 49 -3.24 6.25 11.54
C ARG A 49 -3.11 7.74 11.89
N MET A 50 -2.04 8.36 11.44
CA MET A 50 -1.79 9.77 11.76
C MET A 50 -2.53 10.72 10.82
N THR A 51 -3.22 10.21 9.83
CA THR A 51 -4.02 11.09 8.98
C THR A 51 -5.34 11.38 9.65
N VAL A 52 -5.92 12.54 9.33
CA VAL A 52 -7.23 12.91 9.84
C VAL A 52 -8.33 12.56 8.85
N ARG A 53 -8.02 11.77 7.85
CA ARG A 53 -8.99 11.40 6.82
C ARG A 53 -9.97 10.37 7.36
N PRO A 54 -11.26 10.57 7.15
CA PRO A 54 -12.25 9.59 7.62
C PRO A 54 -12.34 8.36 6.74
N VAL A 55 -11.85 8.44 5.52
CA VAL A 55 -11.93 7.32 4.58
C VAL A 55 -10.61 6.57 4.57
N PRO A 56 -10.60 5.33 5.05
CA PRO A 56 -9.34 4.58 5.13
C PRO A 56 -8.70 4.34 3.78
N PHE A 57 -9.48 4.29 2.71
CA PHE A 57 -8.94 4.04 1.39
C PHE A 57 -7.95 5.13 0.97
N GLU A 58 -8.21 6.38 1.36
CA GLU A 58 -7.29 7.46 1.01
C GLU A 58 -5.93 7.24 1.65
N ALA A 59 -5.93 6.87 2.93
CA ALA A 59 -4.67 6.59 3.62
C ALA A 59 -3.96 5.38 3.01
N MET A 60 -4.73 4.36 2.65
CA MET A 60 -4.18 3.17 2.00
C MET A 60 -3.53 3.52 0.67
N LEU A 61 -4.21 4.37 -0.11
CA LEU A 61 -3.69 4.77 -1.41
C LEU A 61 -2.34 5.48 -1.27
N MET A 62 -2.23 6.37 -0.28
CA MET A 62 -0.96 7.06 -0.06
C MET A 62 0.14 6.09 0.37
N CYS A 63 -0.19 5.10 1.21
CA CYS A 63 0.80 4.09 1.60
C CYS A 63 1.26 3.27 0.41
N MET A 64 0.33 2.90 -0.47
CA MET A 64 0.67 2.15 -1.68
C MET A 64 1.56 2.96 -2.60
N LEU A 65 1.23 4.24 -2.79
CA LEU A 65 2.04 5.10 -3.65
C LEU A 65 3.43 5.31 -3.08
N LEU A 66 3.51 5.51 -1.77
CA LEU A 66 4.81 5.66 -1.11
C LEU A 66 5.69 4.45 -1.37
N GLU A 67 5.15 3.26 -1.17
CA GLU A 67 5.93 2.05 -1.32
C GLU A 67 6.34 1.84 -2.78
N GLN A 68 5.44 2.17 -3.71
CA GLN A 68 5.76 2.07 -5.13
C GLN A 68 6.86 3.04 -5.51
N GLU A 69 6.82 4.26 -4.98
CA GLU A 69 7.84 5.25 -5.29
C GLU A 69 9.21 4.81 -4.76
N LYS A 70 9.22 4.22 -3.56
CA LYS A 70 10.47 3.70 -3.01
C LYS A 70 11.05 2.59 -3.89
N THR A 71 10.19 1.71 -4.38
CA THR A 71 10.63 0.63 -5.25
C THR A 71 11.16 1.15 -6.57
N LEU A 72 10.46 2.13 -7.16
CA LEU A 72 10.91 2.74 -8.41
C LEU A 72 12.25 3.41 -8.26
N THR A 73 12.44 4.16 -7.16
CA THR A 73 13.71 4.81 -6.91
C THR A 73 14.84 3.80 -6.78
N LEU A 74 14.60 2.71 -6.09
CA LEU A 74 15.59 1.67 -5.91
C LEU A 74 15.95 1.02 -7.24
N LEU A 75 14.94 0.77 -8.09
CA LEU A 75 15.17 0.20 -9.40
C LEU A 75 15.97 1.15 -10.29
N GLU A 76 15.66 2.45 -10.24
CA GLU A 76 16.42 3.44 -10.99
C GLU A 76 17.89 3.43 -10.59
N GLU A 77 18.14 3.36 -9.28
CA GLU A 77 19.52 3.32 -8.80
C GLU A 77 20.26 2.08 -9.29
N LYS A 78 19.57 0.93 -9.29
CA LYS A 78 20.19 -0.31 -9.77
C LYS A 78 20.47 -0.25 -11.27
N LEU A 79 19.57 0.33 -12.03
CA LEU A 79 19.78 0.50 -13.47
C LEU A 79 20.96 1.41 -13.74
N GLN A 80 21.11 2.48 -12.98
CA GLN A 80 22.24 3.39 -13.15
C GLN A 80 23.56 2.67 -12.91
N LYS A 81 23.61 1.79 -11.92
CA LYS A 81 24.82 1.03 -11.63
C LYS A 81 25.16 0.05 -12.73
N LEU A 82 24.14 -0.53 -13.37
CA LEU A 82 24.35 -1.52 -14.41
C LEU A 82 24.69 -0.88 -15.76
N SER A 83 24.15 0.29 -16.04
CA SER A 83 24.31 0.94 -17.35
C SER A 83 24.50 2.44 -17.18
N PRO A 84 25.62 2.87 -16.56
CA PRO A 84 25.85 4.30 -16.36
C PRO A 84 25.89 5.10 -17.67
N SER A 85 26.32 4.47 -18.75
CA SER A 85 26.43 5.16 -20.04
C SER A 85 25.07 5.49 -20.66
N VAL A 86 23.99 4.90 -20.17
CA VAL A 86 22.65 5.16 -20.68
C VAL A 86 22.08 6.45 -20.09
N GLN A 87 22.65 6.91 -19.01
CA GLN A 87 22.17 8.14 -18.39
C GLN A 87 22.50 9.35 -19.22
N THR A 88 21.56 10.24 -19.30
CA THR A 88 21.74 11.50 -20.02
C THR A 88 21.49 12.68 -19.10
#